data_e2b69a3693b08edeaeee16c4907cdfb0
#
_entry.id   e2b69a3693b08edeaeee16c4907cdfb0
#
_cell.length_a   1.000
_cell.length_b   1.000
_cell.length_c   1.000
_cell.angle_alpha   90.00
_cell.angle_beta   90.00
_cell.angle_gamma   90.00
#
_symmetry.space_group_name_H-M   'P 1'
#
loop_
_entity.id
_entity.type
_entity.pdbx_description
1 polymer ?
#
loop_
_entity_poly.entity_id
_entity_poly.type
_entity_poly.pdbx_seq_one_letter_code
_entity_poly.pdbx_strand_id
1 'polypeptide(L)'
;MVTKQDGTLERFSLTKLTNCLAAVMRGRAYDARLAAPLAKAVAMHLQEWQEPNPPTTNYIYRCVRSVLQQTGLPDVADDLAAQRRLRTSRRRRIRVVDEHPAGALGAPWRKSALVASLQKRYGLRHSVSRFMAGQIEAQVFALGYRVVSRPFLAELVRNEVLAWGLVDGPVPSEVAPACEPPVGTGQPEEE
;
A
#
# COMPACT_ATOMS: atom_id res chain seq x y z
N MET A 1 2.72 12.43 -7.34
CA MET A 1 1.97 12.02 -6.14
C MET A 1 0.56 11.65 -6.54
N VAL A 2 -0.17 10.87 -5.73
CA VAL A 2 -1.55 10.42 -5.96
C VAL A 2 -2.31 10.50 -4.65
N THR A 3 -3.53 11.03 -4.68
CA THR A 3 -4.42 11.07 -3.52
C THR A 3 -5.28 9.81 -3.47
N LYS A 4 -5.24 9.08 -2.35
CA LYS A 4 -6.07 7.90 -2.10
C LYS A 4 -7.48 8.29 -1.64
N GLN A 5 -8.39 7.30 -1.60
CA GLN A 5 -9.77 7.50 -1.11
C GLN A 5 -9.85 7.93 0.35
N ASP A 6 -8.83 7.59 1.17
CA ASP A 6 -8.72 7.98 2.58
C ASP A 6 -7.99 9.32 2.77
N GLY A 7 -7.73 10.08 1.70
CA GLY A 7 -7.04 11.37 1.71
C GLY A 7 -5.51 11.26 1.80
N THR A 8 -4.93 10.08 1.99
CA THR A 8 -3.48 9.92 2.08
C THR A 8 -2.80 10.12 0.72
N LEU A 9 -1.61 10.74 0.73
CA LEU A 9 -0.78 10.91 -0.44
C LEU A 9 0.20 9.73 -0.59
N GLU A 10 0.33 9.21 -1.80
CA GLU A 10 1.30 8.15 -2.13
C GLU A 10 1.96 8.46 -3.47
N ARG A 11 3.20 8.02 -3.66
CA ARG A 11 3.84 8.06 -4.97
C ARG A 11 3.10 7.15 -5.94
N PHE A 12 2.84 7.65 -7.15
CA PHE A 12 2.38 6.80 -8.25
C PHE A 12 3.43 5.72 -8.52
N SER A 13 2.98 4.48 -8.66
CA SER A 13 3.86 3.35 -8.94
C SER A 13 3.43 2.65 -10.22
N LEU A 14 4.23 2.83 -11.27
CA LEU A 14 4.06 2.15 -12.55
C LEU A 14 4.03 0.63 -12.37
N THR A 15 4.96 0.10 -11.55
CA THR A 15 5.05 -1.34 -11.26
C THR A 15 3.75 -1.89 -10.64
N LYS A 16 3.12 -1.15 -9.71
CA LYS A 16 1.83 -1.56 -9.13
C LYS A 16 0.74 -1.63 -10.18
N LEU A 17 0.69 -0.64 -11.06
CA LEU A 17 -0.30 -0.60 -12.14
C LEU A 17 -0.07 -1.75 -13.14
N THR A 18 1.18 -1.95 -13.57
CA THR A 18 1.55 -3.07 -14.46
C THR A 18 1.15 -4.42 -13.85
N ASN A 19 1.49 -4.66 -12.58
CA ASN A 19 1.15 -5.91 -11.90
C ASN A 19 -0.37 -6.11 -11.78
N CYS A 20 -1.11 -5.03 -11.54
CA CYS A 20 -2.58 -5.08 -11.48
C CYS A 20 -3.17 -5.47 -12.83
N LEU A 21 -2.74 -4.83 -13.91
CA LEU A 21 -3.19 -5.16 -15.28
C LEU A 21 -2.78 -6.58 -15.68
N ALA A 22 -1.53 -6.97 -15.45
CA ALA A 22 -1.04 -8.32 -15.75
C ALA A 22 -1.84 -9.41 -15.01
N ALA A 23 -2.26 -9.16 -13.78
CA ALA A 23 -3.07 -10.12 -13.02
C ALA A 23 -4.47 -10.31 -13.64
N VAL A 24 -5.12 -9.23 -14.08
CA VAL A 24 -6.43 -9.29 -14.73
C VAL A 24 -6.32 -9.97 -16.10
N MET A 25 -5.30 -9.62 -16.90
CA MET A 25 -5.07 -10.16 -18.23
C MET A 25 -4.81 -11.66 -18.22
N ARG A 26 -4.00 -12.16 -17.26
CA ARG A 26 -3.79 -13.61 -17.08
C ARG A 26 -5.09 -14.37 -16.79
N GLY A 27 -6.01 -13.76 -16.06
CA GLY A 27 -7.33 -14.36 -15.79
C GLY A 27 -8.20 -14.55 -17.05
N ARG A 28 -7.86 -13.86 -18.14
CA ARG A 28 -8.57 -13.92 -19.45
C ARG A 28 -7.72 -14.53 -20.56
N ALA A 29 -6.59 -15.15 -20.24
CA ALA A 29 -5.65 -15.69 -21.23
C ALA A 29 -5.07 -14.66 -22.22
N TYR A 30 -5.11 -13.36 -21.88
CA TYR A 30 -4.37 -12.34 -22.63
C TYR A 30 -2.88 -12.36 -22.32
N ASP A 31 -2.08 -11.91 -23.29
CA ASP A 31 -0.64 -11.77 -23.06
C ASP A 31 -0.37 -10.70 -21.97
N ALA A 32 0.11 -11.17 -20.82
CA ALA A 32 0.45 -10.29 -19.70
C ALA A 32 1.55 -9.26 -20.01
N ARG A 33 2.32 -9.47 -21.10
CA ARG A 33 3.34 -8.51 -21.57
C ARG A 33 2.71 -7.18 -22.00
N LEU A 34 1.46 -7.19 -22.46
CA LEU A 34 0.72 -5.98 -22.83
C LEU A 34 0.44 -5.07 -21.62
N ALA A 35 0.52 -5.59 -20.40
CA ALA A 35 0.28 -4.78 -19.21
C ALA A 35 1.29 -3.63 -19.03
N ALA A 36 2.55 -3.84 -19.42
CA ALA A 36 3.59 -2.80 -19.29
C ALA A 36 3.37 -1.61 -20.23
N PRO A 37 3.15 -1.78 -21.54
CA PRO A 37 2.86 -0.66 -22.44
C PRO A 37 1.55 0.06 -22.07
N LEU A 38 0.50 -0.66 -21.66
CA LEU A 38 -0.76 -0.05 -21.21
C LEU A 38 -0.57 0.79 -19.95
N ALA A 39 0.17 0.29 -18.97
CA ALA A 39 0.51 1.04 -17.77
C ALA A 39 1.35 2.28 -18.09
N LYS A 40 2.28 2.17 -19.06
CA LYS A 40 3.10 3.30 -19.52
C LYS A 40 2.23 4.38 -20.20
N ALA A 41 1.26 4.01 -21.03
CA ALA A 41 0.33 4.97 -21.63
C ALA A 41 -0.44 5.77 -20.58
N VAL A 42 -0.93 5.10 -19.53
CA VAL A 42 -1.56 5.79 -18.38
C VAL A 42 -0.57 6.71 -17.66
N ALA A 43 0.68 6.26 -17.46
CA ALA A 43 1.70 7.08 -16.80
C ALA A 43 2.04 8.34 -17.60
N MET A 44 2.13 8.24 -18.93
CA MET A 44 2.36 9.39 -19.83
C MET A 44 1.21 10.40 -19.72
N HIS A 45 -0.03 9.94 -19.77
CA HIS A 45 -1.20 10.81 -19.57
C HIS A 45 -1.18 11.51 -18.20
N LEU A 46 -0.69 10.84 -17.14
CA LEU A 46 -0.55 11.45 -15.81
C LEU A 46 0.60 12.44 -15.71
N GLN A 47 1.60 12.40 -16.60
CA GLN A 47 2.67 13.40 -16.67
C GLN A 47 2.15 14.76 -17.24
N GLU A 48 1.12 14.70 -18.05
CA GLU A 48 0.43 15.88 -18.61
C GLU A 48 -0.54 16.53 -17.62
N TRP A 49 -0.65 16.00 -16.40
CA TRP A 49 -1.54 16.50 -15.36
C TRP A 49 -1.11 17.88 -14.87
N GLN A 50 -1.92 18.89 -15.16
CA GLN A 50 -1.63 20.29 -14.86
C GLN A 50 -2.44 20.87 -13.68
N GLU A 51 -3.34 20.06 -13.09
CA GLU A 51 -4.12 20.48 -11.95
C GLU A 51 -3.25 20.67 -10.70
N PRO A 52 -3.54 21.67 -9.83
CA PRO A 52 -2.75 21.96 -8.64
C PRO A 52 -2.78 20.82 -7.61
N ASN A 53 -3.86 20.04 -7.59
CA ASN A 53 -4.00 18.90 -6.70
C ASN A 53 -3.56 17.60 -7.38
N PRO A 54 -2.86 16.70 -6.68
CA PRO A 54 -2.47 15.40 -7.22
C PRO A 54 -3.69 14.59 -7.70
N PRO A 55 -3.58 13.84 -8.83
CA PRO A 55 -4.66 13.04 -9.34
C PRO A 55 -5.13 12.01 -8.29
N THR A 56 -6.44 11.79 -8.23
CA THR A 56 -7.01 10.81 -7.32
C THR A 56 -6.88 9.39 -7.88
N THR A 57 -6.90 8.38 -6.99
CA THR A 57 -6.97 6.97 -7.44
C THR A 57 -8.20 6.66 -8.28
N ASN A 58 -9.30 7.42 -8.14
CA ASN A 58 -10.48 7.30 -8.99
C ASN A 58 -10.21 7.83 -10.40
N TYR A 59 -9.50 8.94 -10.53
CA TYR A 59 -9.11 9.49 -11.82
C TYR A 59 -8.20 8.50 -12.56
N ILE A 60 -7.14 8.02 -11.91
CA ILE A 60 -6.24 7.01 -12.49
C ILE A 60 -7.01 5.78 -12.97
N TYR A 61 -7.96 5.30 -12.17
CA TYR A 61 -8.79 4.18 -12.54
C TYR A 61 -9.62 4.45 -13.80
N ARG A 62 -10.18 5.66 -13.96
CA ARG A 62 -10.90 6.07 -15.18
C ARG A 62 -9.96 6.09 -16.39
N CYS A 63 -8.75 6.64 -16.24
CA CYS A 63 -7.75 6.63 -17.31
C CYS A 63 -7.39 5.20 -17.72
N VAL A 64 -7.16 4.31 -16.78
CA VAL A 64 -6.89 2.88 -17.06
C VAL A 64 -8.03 2.25 -17.86
N ARG A 65 -9.28 2.47 -17.44
CA ARG A 65 -10.44 1.94 -18.18
C ARG A 65 -10.54 2.50 -19.59
N SER A 66 -10.32 3.80 -19.76
CA SER A 66 -10.33 4.45 -21.07
C SER A 66 -9.26 3.85 -21.99
N VAL A 67 -8.03 3.70 -21.50
CA VAL A 67 -6.94 3.07 -22.28
C VAL A 67 -7.31 1.64 -22.68
N LEU A 68 -7.82 0.82 -21.76
CA LEU A 68 -8.23 -0.54 -22.06
C LEU A 68 -9.35 -0.60 -23.13
N GLN A 69 -10.34 0.28 -23.03
CA GLN A 69 -11.44 0.36 -24.01
C GLN A 69 -10.93 0.77 -25.40
N GLN A 70 -10.06 1.80 -25.46
CA GLN A 70 -9.48 2.30 -26.71
C GLN A 70 -8.53 1.30 -27.37
N THR A 71 -7.92 0.42 -26.59
CA THR A 71 -7.02 -0.65 -27.10
C THR A 71 -7.74 -1.97 -27.40
N GLY A 72 -9.09 -1.99 -27.42
CA GLY A 72 -9.87 -3.19 -27.76
C GLY A 72 -9.92 -4.24 -26.66
N LEU A 73 -9.72 -3.85 -25.39
CA LEU A 73 -9.74 -4.74 -24.22
C LEU A 73 -10.88 -4.38 -23.24
N PRO A 74 -12.15 -4.23 -23.70
CA PRO A 74 -13.25 -3.81 -22.83
C PRO A 74 -13.56 -4.82 -21.73
N ASP A 75 -13.41 -6.11 -21.99
CA ASP A 75 -13.61 -7.19 -21.03
C ASP A 75 -12.57 -7.18 -19.90
N VAL A 76 -11.31 -6.82 -20.17
CA VAL A 76 -10.27 -6.58 -19.16
C VAL A 76 -10.63 -5.36 -18.29
N ALA A 77 -11.19 -4.32 -18.90
CA ALA A 77 -11.68 -3.14 -18.18
C ALA A 77 -12.84 -3.50 -17.23
N ASP A 78 -13.73 -4.37 -17.63
CA ASP A 78 -14.86 -4.82 -16.82
C ASP A 78 -14.43 -5.74 -15.68
N ASP A 79 -13.49 -6.65 -15.92
CA ASP A 79 -12.89 -7.47 -14.87
C ASP A 79 -12.13 -6.64 -13.83
N LEU A 80 -11.37 -5.63 -14.29
CA LEU A 80 -10.73 -4.69 -13.38
C LEU A 80 -11.77 -3.97 -12.49
N ALA A 81 -12.91 -3.58 -13.07
CA ALA A 81 -14.01 -2.98 -12.34
C ALA A 81 -14.63 -3.95 -11.33
N ALA A 82 -14.85 -5.20 -11.72
CA ALA A 82 -15.41 -6.25 -10.87
C ALA A 82 -14.48 -6.57 -9.69
N GLN A 83 -13.17 -6.74 -9.94
CA GLN A 83 -12.17 -6.98 -8.90
C GLN A 83 -12.10 -5.81 -7.90
N ARG A 84 -12.17 -4.56 -8.40
CA ARG A 84 -12.19 -3.38 -7.54
C ARG A 84 -13.44 -3.34 -6.66
N ARG A 85 -14.63 -3.59 -7.22
CA ARG A 85 -15.89 -3.66 -6.46
C ARG A 85 -15.83 -4.75 -5.40
N LEU A 86 -15.37 -5.95 -5.75
CA LEU A 86 -15.23 -7.07 -4.83
C LEU A 86 -14.30 -6.75 -3.65
N ARG A 87 -13.12 -6.18 -3.93
CA ARG A 87 -12.15 -5.78 -2.90
C ARG A 87 -12.73 -4.71 -1.97
N THR A 88 -13.42 -3.72 -2.52
CA THR A 88 -14.07 -2.67 -1.74
C THR A 88 -15.18 -3.23 -0.87
N SER A 89 -16.01 -4.11 -1.41
CA SER A 89 -17.07 -4.79 -0.67
C SER A 89 -16.52 -5.65 0.48
N ARG A 90 -15.47 -6.44 0.23
CA ARG A 90 -14.81 -7.25 1.27
C ARG A 90 -14.29 -6.36 2.40
N ARG A 91 -13.56 -5.28 2.09
CA ARG A 91 -13.04 -4.34 3.11
C ARG A 91 -14.14 -3.69 3.94
N ARG A 92 -15.25 -3.31 3.30
CA ARG A 92 -16.38 -2.68 4.00
C ARG A 92 -17.08 -3.62 4.97
N ARG A 93 -17.04 -4.93 4.73
CA ARG A 93 -17.67 -5.95 5.58
C ARG A 93 -16.85 -6.29 6.82
N ILE A 94 -15.54 -6.01 6.82
CA ILE A 94 -14.65 -6.34 7.92
C ILE A 94 -14.63 -5.18 8.92
N ARG A 95 -14.84 -5.52 10.19
CA ARG A 95 -14.69 -4.62 11.34
C ARG A 95 -13.55 -5.10 12.22
N VAL A 96 -12.72 -4.16 12.65
CA VAL A 96 -11.66 -4.40 13.63
C VAL A 96 -12.17 -3.92 14.99
N VAL A 97 -12.19 -4.82 15.96
CA VAL A 97 -12.71 -4.56 17.32
C VAL A 97 -11.58 -4.69 18.35
N ASP A 98 -11.71 -4.01 19.46
CA ASP A 98 -10.92 -4.24 20.66
C ASP A 98 -11.41 -5.50 21.40
N GLU A 99 -10.66 -6.01 22.39
CA GLU A 99 -11.00 -7.24 23.13
C GLU A 99 -12.34 -7.19 23.86
N HIS A 100 -12.79 -6.00 24.22
CA HIS A 100 -14.04 -5.81 24.97
C HIS A 100 -15.04 -5.02 24.12
N PRO A 101 -15.92 -5.70 23.36
CA PRO A 101 -16.88 -5.04 22.51
C PRO A 101 -18.12 -4.57 23.27
N ALA A 102 -17.99 -3.95 24.42
CA ALA A 102 -19.12 -3.31 25.09
C ALA A 102 -19.60 -2.13 24.22
N GLY A 103 -20.43 -2.42 23.21
CA GLY A 103 -21.16 -1.42 22.44
C GLY A 103 -20.44 -0.71 21.29
N ALA A 104 -19.17 -0.94 21.05
CA ALA A 104 -18.44 -0.25 20.00
C ALA A 104 -18.60 -0.96 18.64
N LEU A 105 -19.16 -0.26 17.67
CA LEU A 105 -19.25 -0.64 16.25
C LEU A 105 -17.87 -0.79 15.58
N GLY A 106 -16.90 -1.46 16.05
CA GLY A 106 -15.56 -1.69 15.52
C GLY A 106 -15.10 -0.75 14.39
N ALA A 107 -13.82 -0.49 14.26
CA ALA A 107 -13.30 0.35 13.20
C ALA A 107 -13.35 -0.38 11.83
N PRO A 108 -13.62 0.31 10.72
CA PRO A 108 -13.58 -0.31 9.40
C PRO A 108 -12.14 -0.77 9.07
N TRP A 109 -12.02 -1.88 8.34
CA TRP A 109 -10.73 -2.36 7.84
C TRP A 109 -10.02 -1.30 6.98
N ARG A 110 -8.79 -0.96 7.36
CA ARG A 110 -7.93 -0.02 6.63
C ARG A 110 -6.54 -0.61 6.46
N LYS A 111 -6.21 -1.05 5.25
CA LYS A 111 -4.86 -1.54 4.92
C LYS A 111 -3.77 -0.49 5.20
N SER A 112 -4.07 0.79 4.97
CA SER A 112 -3.14 1.89 5.26
C SER A 112 -2.77 1.99 6.74
N ALA A 113 -3.72 1.75 7.65
CA ALA A 113 -3.44 1.70 9.09
C ALA A 113 -2.49 0.55 9.45
N LEU A 114 -2.68 -0.62 8.83
CA LEU A 114 -1.78 -1.76 9.02
C LEU A 114 -0.37 -1.46 8.49
N VAL A 115 -0.25 -0.82 7.32
CA VAL A 115 1.05 -0.36 6.78
C VAL A 115 1.73 0.60 7.74
N ALA A 116 1.02 1.60 8.25
CA ALA A 116 1.57 2.56 9.21
C ALA A 116 2.02 1.89 10.52
N SER A 117 1.25 0.91 11.01
CA SER A 117 1.62 0.13 12.19
C SER A 117 2.90 -0.68 11.97
N LEU A 118 3.04 -1.36 10.83
CA LEU A 118 4.24 -2.11 10.46
C LEU A 118 5.48 -1.20 10.35
N GLN A 119 5.34 -0.02 9.74
CA GLN A 119 6.42 0.95 9.67
C GLN A 119 6.84 1.45 11.06
N LYS A 120 5.86 1.81 11.89
CA LYS A 120 6.11 2.36 13.22
C LYS A 120 6.71 1.31 14.18
N ARG A 121 6.20 0.08 14.16
CA ARG A 121 6.59 -0.97 15.11
C ARG A 121 7.89 -1.68 14.73
N TYR A 122 8.10 -1.91 13.44
CA TYR A 122 9.23 -2.71 12.95
C TYR A 122 10.22 -1.93 12.08
N GLY A 123 10.07 -0.62 11.94
CA GLY A 123 10.97 0.21 11.13
C GLY A 123 11.03 -0.13 9.65
N LEU A 124 10.03 -0.86 9.14
CA LEU A 124 10.06 -1.39 7.79
C LEU A 124 9.89 -0.29 6.74
N ARG A 125 10.60 -0.42 5.63
CA ARG A 125 10.39 0.44 4.46
C ARG A 125 8.95 0.32 3.97
N HIS A 126 8.41 1.42 3.46
CA HIS A 126 7.00 1.48 3.00
C HIS A 126 6.63 0.37 2.01
N SER A 127 7.52 0.01 1.08
CA SER A 127 7.27 -1.06 0.10
C SER A 127 7.09 -2.42 0.76
N VAL A 128 7.95 -2.75 1.73
CA VAL A 128 7.90 -4.00 2.50
C VAL A 128 6.64 -4.04 3.37
N SER A 129 6.37 -2.99 4.14
CA SER A 129 5.15 -2.88 4.95
C SER A 129 3.88 -3.04 4.12
N ARG A 130 3.85 -2.50 2.90
CA ARG A 130 2.72 -2.67 1.99
C ARG A 130 2.56 -4.09 1.46
N PHE A 131 3.66 -4.78 1.20
CA PHE A 131 3.64 -6.17 0.76
C PHE A 131 3.09 -7.04 1.90
N MET A 132 3.69 -6.97 3.10
CA MET A 132 3.26 -7.72 4.28
C MET A 132 1.80 -7.43 4.65
N ALA A 133 1.39 -6.16 4.66
CA ALA A 133 -0.01 -5.80 4.86
C ALA A 133 -0.94 -6.38 3.76
N GLY A 134 -0.40 -6.67 2.57
CA GLY A 134 -1.11 -7.38 1.51
C GLY A 134 -1.33 -8.84 1.81
N GLN A 135 -0.32 -9.53 2.33
CA GLN A 135 -0.38 -10.93 2.73
C GLN A 135 -1.35 -11.11 3.90
N ILE A 136 -1.22 -10.28 4.94
CA ILE A 136 -2.14 -10.29 6.09
C ILE A 136 -3.59 -10.01 5.65
N GLU A 137 -3.82 -9.03 4.76
CA GLU A 137 -5.16 -8.77 4.21
C GLU A 137 -5.70 -9.99 3.45
N ALA A 138 -4.87 -10.69 2.69
CA ALA A 138 -5.26 -11.90 1.97
C ALA A 138 -5.65 -13.03 2.94
N GLN A 139 -4.89 -13.22 4.02
CA GLN A 139 -5.20 -14.18 5.08
C GLN A 139 -6.54 -13.86 5.75
N VAL A 140 -6.76 -12.60 6.16
CA VAL A 140 -8.03 -12.15 6.75
C VAL A 140 -9.21 -12.40 5.81
N PHE A 141 -9.02 -12.15 4.50
CA PHE A 141 -10.07 -12.42 3.52
C PHE A 141 -10.33 -13.92 3.31
N ALA A 142 -9.28 -14.75 3.37
CA ALA A 142 -9.40 -16.21 3.25
C ALA A 142 -10.13 -16.83 4.44
N LEU A 143 -9.94 -16.29 5.64
CA LEU A 143 -10.63 -16.74 6.85
C LEU A 143 -12.14 -16.41 6.84
N GLY A 144 -12.59 -15.47 5.99
CA GLY A 144 -13.99 -15.12 5.84
C GLY A 144 -14.62 -14.38 7.01
N TYR A 145 -13.84 -13.98 8.02
CA TYR A 145 -14.34 -13.28 9.20
C TYR A 145 -14.85 -11.87 8.84
N ARG A 146 -15.99 -11.51 9.44
CA ARG A 146 -16.53 -10.14 9.35
C ARG A 146 -16.06 -9.25 10.49
N VAL A 147 -15.67 -9.86 11.60
CA VAL A 147 -15.15 -9.18 12.79
C VAL A 147 -13.80 -9.80 13.11
N VAL A 148 -12.80 -8.94 13.27
CA VAL A 148 -11.42 -9.32 13.57
C VAL A 148 -10.99 -8.55 14.80
N SER A 149 -10.58 -9.24 15.85
CA SER A 149 -10.08 -8.58 17.05
C SER A 149 -8.66 -8.03 16.82
N ARG A 150 -8.30 -6.95 17.51
CA ARG A 150 -6.94 -6.41 17.43
C ARG A 150 -5.87 -7.39 17.91
N PRO A 151 -6.06 -8.17 18.99
CA PRO A 151 -5.10 -9.20 19.37
C PRO A 151 -4.88 -10.24 18.29
N PHE A 152 -5.96 -10.76 17.70
CA PHE A 152 -5.85 -11.70 16.59
C PHE A 152 -5.10 -11.10 15.39
N LEU A 153 -5.38 -9.84 15.04
CA LEU A 153 -4.65 -9.14 13.99
C LEU A 153 -3.17 -8.95 14.37
N ALA A 154 -2.85 -8.70 15.64
CA ALA A 154 -1.49 -8.59 16.12
C ALA A 154 -0.73 -9.93 15.98
N GLU A 155 -1.40 -11.06 16.25
CA GLU A 155 -0.81 -12.39 16.03
C GLU A 155 -0.55 -12.67 14.55
N LEU A 156 -1.48 -12.33 13.64
CA LEU A 156 -1.25 -12.45 12.21
C LEU A 156 -0.06 -11.61 11.75
N VAL A 157 0.08 -10.40 12.29
CA VAL A 157 1.23 -9.52 12.02
C VAL A 157 2.52 -10.16 12.53
N ARG A 158 2.52 -10.68 13.77
CA ARG A 158 3.69 -11.34 14.37
C ARG A 158 4.13 -12.53 13.55
N ASN A 159 3.19 -13.40 13.17
CA ASN A 159 3.47 -14.59 12.38
C ASN A 159 4.07 -14.23 11.00
N GLU A 160 3.54 -13.20 10.34
CA GLU A 160 4.08 -12.73 9.06
C GLU A 160 5.49 -12.15 9.22
N VAL A 161 5.73 -11.35 10.28
CA VAL A 161 7.04 -10.78 10.60
C VAL A 161 8.08 -11.87 10.89
N LEU A 162 7.71 -12.89 11.67
CA LEU A 162 8.56 -14.04 11.96
C LEU A 162 8.85 -14.89 10.71
N ALA A 163 7.85 -15.09 9.84
CA ALA A 163 8.02 -15.81 8.58
C ALA A 163 9.04 -15.12 7.65
N TRP A 164 9.24 -13.81 7.81
CA TRP A 164 10.27 -13.06 7.10
C TRP A 164 11.61 -13.00 7.83
N GLY A 165 11.76 -13.72 8.94
CA GLY A 165 12.98 -13.73 9.76
C GLY A 165 13.25 -12.40 10.49
N LEU A 166 12.23 -11.55 10.63
CA LEU A 166 12.33 -10.30 11.38
C LEU A 166 12.06 -10.58 12.86
N VAL A 167 12.93 -10.07 13.72
CA VAL A 167 12.76 -10.25 15.18
C VAL A 167 11.68 -9.29 15.69
N ASP A 168 10.78 -9.78 16.53
CA ASP A 168 9.79 -8.96 17.22
C ASP A 168 10.47 -8.21 18.38
N GLY A 169 11.12 -7.10 18.06
CA GLY A 169 11.81 -6.23 19.03
C GLY A 169 11.59 -4.77 18.70
N PRO A 170 11.67 -3.86 19.70
CA PRO A 170 11.66 -2.44 19.42
C PRO A 170 12.85 -2.12 18.53
N VAL A 171 12.60 -1.43 17.43
CA VAL A 171 13.68 -0.84 16.63
C VAL A 171 14.50 0.02 17.58
N PRO A 172 15.82 -0.18 17.69
CA PRO A 172 16.64 0.74 18.47
C PRO A 172 16.45 2.15 17.90
N SER A 173 15.83 3.01 18.68
CA SER A 173 15.76 4.45 18.38
C SER A 173 17.13 5.06 18.70
N GLU A 174 18.15 4.69 17.95
CA GLU A 174 19.42 5.40 18.00
C GLU A 174 20.24 5.08 16.74
N VAL A 175 19.95 5.83 15.69
CA VAL A 175 21.07 6.33 14.93
C VAL A 175 21.41 7.66 15.63
N ALA A 176 22.33 7.59 16.57
CA ALA A 176 22.97 8.78 17.10
C ALA A 176 23.53 9.59 15.91
N PRO A 177 23.34 10.91 15.88
CA PRO A 177 23.98 11.73 14.86
C PRO A 177 25.49 11.52 14.97
N ALA A 178 26.09 11.14 13.84
CA ALA A 178 27.52 10.97 13.73
C ALA A 178 28.27 12.17 14.31
N CYS A 179 29.28 11.87 15.12
CA CYS A 179 30.30 12.74 15.67
C CYS A 179 30.45 14.06 14.93
N GLU A 180 30.23 15.14 15.67
CA GLU A 180 30.84 16.43 15.36
C GLU A 180 32.38 16.27 15.42
N PRO A 181 33.12 16.74 14.40
CA PRO A 181 34.57 16.74 14.49
C PRO A 181 35.02 17.70 15.63
N PRO A 182 36.10 17.38 16.35
CA PRO A 182 36.57 18.22 17.44
C PRO A 182 36.95 19.60 16.90
N VAL A 183 36.31 20.62 17.50
CA VAL A 183 36.68 22.02 17.31
C VAL A 183 38.11 22.18 17.79
N GLY A 184 39.01 22.41 16.85
CA GLY A 184 40.40 22.73 17.17
C GLY A 184 40.50 24.01 18.03
N THR A 185 40.93 23.85 19.25
CA THR A 185 41.40 24.93 20.12
C THR A 185 42.68 25.50 19.52
N GLY A 186 42.52 26.56 18.70
CA GLY A 186 43.65 27.44 18.33
C GLY A 186 44.07 28.23 19.58
N GLN A 187 45.24 27.92 20.11
CA GLN A 187 45.95 28.80 21.07
C GLN A 187 46.36 30.07 20.35
N PRO A 188 46.27 31.23 21.02
CA PRO A 188 46.96 32.42 20.58
C PRO A 188 48.44 32.33 21.00
N GLU A 189 49.38 32.36 20.05
CA GLU A 189 50.79 32.70 20.34
C GLU A 189 50.90 34.20 20.46
N GLU A 190 51.41 34.63 21.62
CA GLU A 190 51.96 35.95 21.88
C GLU A 190 53.28 36.09 21.13
N GLU A 191 53.44 37.19 20.39
CA GLU A 191 54.60 38.11 20.41
C GLU A 191 54.29 39.36 19.58
#